data_b3446d86aa037c919f556e622ae2af5e
#
_entry.id   b3446d86aa037c919f556e622ae2af5e
#
_cell.length_a   1.000
_cell.length_b   1.000
_cell.length_c   1.000
_cell.angle_alpha   90.00
_cell.angle_beta   90.00
_cell.angle_gamma   90.00
#
_symmetry.space_group_name_H-M   'P 1'
#
loop_
_entity.id
_entity.type
_entity.pdbx_description
1 polymer ?
#
loop_
_entity_poly.entity_id
_entity_poly.type
_entity_poly.pdbx_seq_one_letter_code
_entity_poly.pdbx_strand_id
1 'polypeptide(L)'
;MNRKIPSPVFILFLLGFLALADLSWGGAEQTITLGGKPLTLMGEKAQVGKTLPPVHLPDLRLNMIDLQSLKGKVTILSIVPSLDTPTCDKQTHILSEENKGLDKTANLITISRDLPFAQKRFAKEARINNIQFLSDYRDAEFGKLSGLLIEENRLLARAVFVLDQNGIIRYLEIVAELANLPDMEKAMEFARSL
;
A
#
# COMPACT_ATOMS: atom_id res chain seq x y z
N MET A 1 -9.78 49.64 -74.45
CA MET A 1 -9.42 49.76 -73.02
C MET A 1 -10.03 48.56 -72.30
N ASN A 2 -9.28 47.41 -72.26
CA ASN A 2 -9.76 46.19 -71.68
C ASN A 2 -9.08 46.03 -70.30
N ARG A 3 -9.88 46.16 -69.23
CA ARG A 3 -9.44 45.84 -67.86
C ARG A 3 -9.70 44.35 -67.58
N LYS A 4 -8.62 43.60 -67.42
CA LYS A 4 -8.68 42.21 -66.88
C LYS A 4 -8.86 42.24 -65.36
N ILE A 5 -9.87 41.52 -64.89
CA ILE A 5 -10.12 41.28 -63.48
C ILE A 5 -9.30 40.06 -63.08
N PRO A 6 -8.51 40.11 -62.00
CA PRO A 6 -7.85 38.90 -61.49
C PRO A 6 -8.78 38.04 -60.71
N SER A 7 -8.71 36.71 -60.89
CA SER A 7 -9.42 35.67 -60.20
C SER A 7 -8.99 35.56 -58.74
N PRO A 8 -9.91 35.24 -57.79
CA PRO A 8 -9.55 35.00 -56.41
C PRO A 8 -8.93 33.61 -56.24
N VAL A 9 -7.75 33.57 -55.64
CA VAL A 9 -7.09 32.35 -55.18
C VAL A 9 -7.81 31.83 -53.92
N PHE A 10 -8.48 30.68 -54.05
CA PHE A 10 -9.03 29.96 -52.91
C PHE A 10 -7.89 29.28 -52.17
N ILE A 11 -7.54 29.79 -50.96
CA ILE A 11 -6.66 29.11 -50.02
C ILE A 11 -7.52 28.14 -49.23
N LEU A 12 -7.32 26.84 -49.52
CA LEU A 12 -7.94 25.73 -48.81
C LEU A 12 -7.18 25.55 -47.49
N PHE A 13 -7.78 26.01 -46.38
CA PHE A 13 -7.30 25.71 -45.04
C PHE A 13 -7.64 24.25 -44.72
N LEU A 14 -6.62 23.37 -44.78
CA LEU A 14 -6.73 22.00 -44.27
C LEU A 14 -6.62 22.04 -42.74
N LEU A 15 -7.76 22.03 -42.06
CA LEU A 15 -7.85 21.83 -40.61
C LEU A 15 -7.48 20.38 -40.34
N GLY A 16 -6.21 20.14 -39.99
CA GLY A 16 -5.74 18.88 -39.44
C GLY A 16 -6.36 18.65 -38.06
N PHE A 17 -7.34 17.75 -38.00
CA PHE A 17 -7.91 17.26 -36.74
C PHE A 17 -6.84 16.36 -36.10
N LEU A 18 -6.06 16.90 -35.15
CA LEU A 18 -5.18 16.12 -34.32
C LEU A 18 -6.10 15.36 -33.31
N ALA A 19 -6.39 14.10 -33.61
CA ALA A 19 -7.01 13.21 -32.67
C ALA A 19 -6.00 12.95 -31.54
N LEU A 20 -6.19 13.62 -30.40
CA LEU A 20 -5.55 13.25 -29.15
C LEU A 20 -6.10 11.87 -28.79
N ALA A 21 -5.33 10.83 -29.06
CA ALA A 21 -5.59 9.52 -28.51
C ALA A 21 -5.37 9.63 -27.00
N ASP A 22 -6.46 9.67 -26.24
CA ASP A 22 -6.43 9.43 -24.81
C ASP A 22 -5.85 8.03 -24.58
N LEU A 23 -4.53 7.97 -24.31
CA LEU A 23 -3.93 6.79 -23.72
C LEU A 23 -4.45 6.68 -22.27
N SER A 24 -5.66 6.17 -22.10
CA SER A 24 -6.09 5.67 -20.83
C SER A 24 -5.22 4.44 -20.49
N TRP A 25 -4.17 4.65 -19.74
CA TRP A 25 -3.49 3.56 -19.05
C TRP A 25 -4.47 3.01 -18.01
N GLY A 26 -5.32 2.11 -18.45
CA GLY A 26 -6.11 1.25 -17.58
C GLY A 26 -5.14 0.33 -16.85
N GLY A 27 -4.58 0.79 -15.73
CA GLY A 27 -4.01 -0.12 -14.76
C GLY A 27 -5.11 -1.11 -14.40
N ALA A 28 -4.87 -2.42 -14.63
CA ALA A 28 -5.81 -3.45 -14.27
C ALA A 28 -6.24 -3.22 -12.81
N GLU A 29 -7.54 -3.07 -12.61
CA GLU A 29 -8.10 -2.89 -11.27
C GLU A 29 -7.78 -4.18 -10.50
N GLN A 30 -6.91 -4.07 -9.49
CA GLN A 30 -6.49 -5.23 -8.72
C GLN A 30 -7.69 -5.69 -7.89
N THR A 31 -8.38 -6.71 -8.38
CA THR A 31 -9.49 -7.35 -7.67
C THR A 31 -8.90 -8.24 -6.59
N ILE A 32 -9.31 -8.03 -5.34
CA ILE A 32 -9.01 -8.95 -4.25
C ILE A 32 -10.24 -9.81 -3.94
N THR A 33 -10.02 -10.98 -3.35
CA THR A 33 -11.09 -11.93 -3.02
C THR A 33 -10.92 -12.47 -1.59
N LEU A 34 -12.02 -12.96 -1.03
CA LEU A 34 -12.03 -13.80 0.16
C LEU A 34 -12.90 -15.02 -0.10
N GLY A 35 -12.28 -16.19 -0.13
CA GLY A 35 -12.96 -17.43 -0.51
C GLY A 35 -13.55 -17.37 -1.92
N GLY A 36 -12.86 -16.72 -2.84
CA GLY A 36 -13.29 -16.50 -4.23
C GLY A 36 -14.35 -15.40 -4.41
N LYS A 37 -14.86 -14.77 -3.34
CA LYS A 37 -15.81 -13.65 -3.44
C LYS A 37 -15.07 -12.35 -3.61
N PRO A 38 -15.38 -11.53 -4.64
CA PRO A 38 -14.74 -10.23 -4.86
C PRO A 38 -14.96 -9.28 -3.68
N LEU A 39 -13.97 -8.46 -3.40
CA LEU A 39 -13.99 -7.40 -2.40
C LEU A 39 -13.55 -6.08 -3.04
N THR A 40 -14.16 -4.99 -2.58
CA THR A 40 -13.91 -3.63 -3.06
C THR A 40 -12.87 -2.94 -2.19
N LEU A 41 -11.80 -2.43 -2.81
CA LEU A 41 -10.82 -1.60 -2.12
C LEU A 41 -11.18 -0.13 -2.24
N MET A 42 -11.13 0.58 -1.12
CA MET A 42 -11.40 2.01 -1.01
C MET A 42 -10.12 2.81 -0.82
N GLY A 43 -10.10 4.01 -1.41
CA GLY A 43 -9.05 5.00 -1.20
C GLY A 43 -8.05 5.10 -2.35
N GLU A 44 -6.96 5.83 -2.10
CA GLU A 44 -5.91 6.05 -3.09
C GLU A 44 -4.95 4.85 -3.12
N LYS A 45 -4.68 4.32 -4.33
CA LYS A 45 -3.79 3.16 -4.46
C LYS A 45 -2.33 3.55 -4.19
N ALA A 46 -1.73 2.91 -3.21
CA ALA A 46 -0.28 2.98 -2.99
C ALA A 46 0.46 2.49 -4.24
N GLN A 47 1.59 3.11 -4.58
CA GLN A 47 2.36 2.80 -5.78
C GLN A 47 3.86 2.77 -5.48
N VAL A 48 4.58 1.85 -6.10
CA VAL A 48 6.04 1.85 -6.09
C VAL A 48 6.58 3.16 -6.68
N GLY A 49 7.58 3.73 -6.02
CA GLY A 49 8.17 5.03 -6.38
C GLY A 49 7.50 6.24 -5.72
N LYS A 50 6.39 6.05 -4.99
CA LYS A 50 5.71 7.10 -4.24
C LYS A 50 5.95 6.93 -2.73
N THR A 51 5.81 8.03 -1.99
CA THR A 51 5.75 8.00 -0.53
C THR A 51 4.32 7.75 -0.07
N LEU A 52 4.15 7.11 1.09
CA LEU A 52 2.86 7.14 1.77
C LEU A 52 2.56 8.57 2.24
N PRO A 53 1.30 9.03 2.14
CA PRO A 53 0.89 10.29 2.77
C PRO A 53 1.17 10.28 4.28
N PRO A 54 1.29 11.46 4.93
CA PRO A 54 1.39 11.53 6.38
C PRO A 54 0.16 10.87 7.04
N VAL A 55 0.41 9.96 7.96
CA VAL A 55 -0.64 9.29 8.75
C VAL A 55 -0.11 9.01 10.15
N HIS A 56 -1.00 9.17 11.13
CA HIS A 56 -0.69 8.95 12.54
C HIS A 56 -1.50 7.78 13.08
N LEU A 57 -0.81 6.74 13.51
CA LEU A 57 -1.43 5.52 14.03
C LEU A 57 -1.03 5.31 15.49
N PRO A 58 -1.97 4.93 16.38
CA PRO A 58 -1.65 4.59 17.76
C PRO A 58 -0.86 3.28 17.85
N ASP A 59 0.16 3.28 18.70
CA ASP A 59 0.89 2.10 19.13
C ASP A 59 0.14 1.34 20.25
N LEU A 60 0.75 0.28 20.80
CA LEU A 60 0.21 -0.53 21.90
C LEU A 60 0.00 0.24 23.23
N ARG A 61 0.50 1.47 23.34
CA ARG A 61 0.37 2.37 24.49
C ARG A 61 -0.49 3.58 24.19
N LEU A 62 -1.12 3.61 22.99
CA LEU A 62 -1.92 4.73 22.48
C LEU A 62 -1.09 5.99 22.15
N ASN A 63 0.24 5.91 22.05
CA ASN A 63 1.03 6.98 21.51
C ASN A 63 0.82 7.07 20.00
N MET A 64 0.58 8.28 19.49
CA MET A 64 0.41 8.49 18.05
C MET A 64 1.77 8.49 17.35
N ILE A 65 1.96 7.54 16.45
CA ILE A 65 3.19 7.39 15.66
C ILE A 65 2.94 7.95 14.27
N ASP A 66 3.69 8.95 13.87
CA ASP A 66 3.72 9.45 12.51
C ASP A 66 4.58 8.52 11.64
N LEU A 67 4.02 7.94 10.58
CA LEU A 67 4.77 7.08 9.67
C LEU A 67 5.90 7.84 8.94
N GLN A 68 5.83 9.18 8.84
CA GLN A 68 6.93 9.97 8.31
C GLN A 68 8.14 10.02 9.24
N SER A 69 7.96 9.77 10.54
CA SER A 69 9.06 9.70 11.52
C SER A 69 9.93 8.44 11.38
N LEU A 70 9.49 7.47 10.57
CA LEU A 70 10.23 6.23 10.31
C LEU A 70 11.36 6.39 9.28
N LYS A 71 11.47 7.55 8.63
CA LYS A 71 12.56 7.87 7.70
C LYS A 71 13.92 7.74 8.37
N GLY A 72 14.95 7.44 7.58
CA GLY A 72 16.31 7.17 8.05
C GLY A 72 16.63 5.69 8.17
N LYS A 73 15.62 4.81 8.13
CA LYS A 73 15.79 3.35 8.08
C LYS A 73 14.86 2.74 7.03
N VAL A 74 15.30 1.65 6.44
CA VAL A 74 14.41 0.77 5.66
C VAL A 74 13.26 0.32 6.56
N THR A 75 12.04 0.29 6.03
CA THR A 75 10.86 -0.08 6.80
C THR A 75 10.07 -1.16 6.07
N ILE A 76 9.75 -2.25 6.76
CA ILE A 76 8.81 -3.26 6.28
C ILE A 76 7.48 -3.02 6.98
N LEU A 77 6.43 -2.73 6.20
CA LEU A 77 5.05 -2.68 6.67
C LEU A 77 4.37 -4.00 6.30
N SER A 78 4.02 -4.80 7.28
CA SER A 78 3.17 -5.99 7.16
C SER A 78 1.74 -5.60 7.49
N ILE A 79 0.88 -5.61 6.50
CA ILE A 79 -0.52 -5.21 6.65
C ILE A 79 -1.38 -6.46 6.71
N VAL A 80 -2.19 -6.58 7.75
CA VAL A 80 -3.04 -7.74 7.99
C VAL A 80 -4.49 -7.33 8.29
N PRO A 81 -5.48 -8.11 7.83
CA PRO A 81 -6.89 -7.88 8.17
C PRO A 81 -7.17 -7.86 9.68
N SER A 82 -6.78 -8.89 10.41
CA SER A 82 -6.93 -9.00 11.88
C SER A 82 -6.00 -10.06 12.43
N LEU A 83 -5.27 -9.73 13.49
CA LEU A 83 -4.34 -10.63 14.20
C LEU A 83 -5.04 -11.85 14.83
N ASP A 84 -6.35 -11.78 15.04
CA ASP A 84 -7.16 -12.89 15.57
C ASP A 84 -7.46 -13.98 14.51
N THR A 85 -6.77 -13.96 13.33
CA THR A 85 -6.95 -14.96 12.26
C THR A 85 -5.65 -15.74 12.00
N PRO A 86 -5.74 -17.06 11.68
CA PRO A 86 -4.55 -17.93 11.57
C PRO A 86 -3.53 -17.44 10.52
N THR A 87 -3.99 -16.93 9.38
CA THR A 87 -3.08 -16.45 8.32
C THR A 87 -2.37 -15.16 8.73
N CYS A 88 -3.04 -14.26 9.46
CA CYS A 88 -2.41 -13.03 9.96
C CYS A 88 -1.41 -13.31 11.08
N ASP A 89 -1.75 -14.22 11.98
CA ASP A 89 -0.85 -14.74 12.99
C ASP A 89 0.43 -15.29 12.33
N LYS A 90 0.28 -16.19 11.36
CA LYS A 90 1.40 -16.77 10.63
C LYS A 90 2.25 -15.71 9.90
N GLN A 91 1.62 -14.72 9.22
CA GLN A 91 2.36 -13.63 8.55
C GLN A 91 3.21 -12.83 9.54
N THR A 92 2.66 -12.57 10.74
CA THR A 92 3.34 -11.80 11.78
C THR A 92 4.48 -12.60 12.39
N HIS A 93 4.31 -13.91 12.62
CA HIS A 93 5.38 -14.81 13.08
C HIS A 93 6.52 -14.90 12.06
N ILE A 94 6.23 -15.02 10.75
CA ILE A 94 7.26 -15.03 9.71
C ILE A 94 8.09 -13.73 9.77
N LEU A 95 7.45 -12.56 9.87
CA LEU A 95 8.17 -11.29 9.99
C LEU A 95 9.03 -11.22 11.26
N SER A 96 8.54 -11.74 12.38
CA SER A 96 9.25 -11.74 13.65
C SER A 96 10.43 -12.71 13.67
N GLU A 97 10.23 -13.93 13.21
CA GLU A 97 11.14 -15.06 13.46
C GLU A 97 12.10 -15.29 12.29
N GLU A 98 11.69 -15.02 11.05
CA GLU A 98 12.46 -15.32 9.85
C GLU A 98 13.17 -14.09 9.24
N ASN A 99 13.18 -12.94 9.94
CA ASN A 99 13.77 -11.69 9.43
C ASN A 99 15.29 -11.70 9.31
N LYS A 100 15.98 -12.73 9.84
CA LYS A 100 17.45 -12.92 9.73
C LYS A 100 18.26 -11.69 10.18
N GLY A 101 17.78 -10.99 11.22
CA GLY A 101 18.46 -9.83 11.83
C GLY A 101 18.07 -8.47 11.25
N LEU A 102 17.09 -8.39 10.35
CA LEU A 102 16.56 -7.12 9.84
C LEU A 102 15.98 -6.24 10.96
N ASP A 103 15.45 -6.82 12.03
CA ASP A 103 14.97 -6.12 13.22
C ASP A 103 16.00 -5.21 13.89
N LYS A 104 17.29 -5.40 13.61
CA LYS A 104 18.40 -4.55 14.10
C LYS A 104 18.66 -3.35 13.20
N THR A 105 18.40 -3.45 11.92
CA THR A 105 18.77 -2.46 10.90
C THR A 105 17.58 -1.77 10.23
N ALA A 106 16.40 -2.39 10.26
CA ALA A 106 15.18 -1.90 9.67
C ALA A 106 14.06 -1.75 10.72
N ASN A 107 13.03 -0.98 10.39
CA ASN A 107 11.80 -0.96 11.16
C ASN A 107 10.90 -2.10 10.67
N LEU A 108 10.49 -3.00 11.56
CA LEU A 108 9.51 -4.04 11.29
C LEU A 108 8.19 -3.63 11.93
N ILE A 109 7.14 -3.45 11.13
CA ILE A 109 5.86 -2.90 11.59
C ILE A 109 4.71 -3.77 11.08
N THR A 110 3.80 -4.12 11.97
CA THR A 110 2.51 -4.73 11.62
C THR A 110 1.39 -3.72 11.82
N ILE A 111 0.54 -3.56 10.80
CA ILE A 111 -0.62 -2.66 10.81
C ILE A 111 -1.89 -3.50 10.63
N SER A 112 -2.87 -3.28 11.50
CA SER A 112 -4.20 -3.88 11.40
C SER A 112 -5.27 -2.92 11.91
N ARG A 113 -6.54 -3.30 11.75
CA ARG A 113 -7.66 -2.57 12.35
C ARG A 113 -8.05 -3.06 13.74
N ASP A 114 -7.31 -4.02 14.29
CA ASP A 114 -7.49 -4.44 15.67
C ASP A 114 -7.22 -3.28 16.62
N LEU A 115 -7.96 -3.24 17.73
CA LEU A 115 -7.70 -2.26 18.79
C LEU A 115 -6.28 -2.43 19.35
N PRO A 116 -5.58 -1.36 19.75
CA PRO A 116 -4.25 -1.46 20.37
C PRO A 116 -4.18 -2.43 21.56
N PHE A 117 -5.28 -2.59 22.28
CA PHE A 117 -5.37 -3.54 23.38
C PHE A 117 -5.37 -5.00 22.91
N ALA A 118 -6.05 -5.30 21.80
CA ALA A 118 -6.06 -6.62 21.19
C ALA A 118 -4.67 -6.94 20.59
N GLN A 119 -4.07 -5.99 19.86
CA GLN A 119 -2.69 -6.12 19.35
C GLN A 119 -1.69 -6.37 20.50
N LYS A 120 -1.84 -5.66 21.64
CA LYS A 120 -0.99 -5.84 22.82
C LYS A 120 -1.13 -7.24 23.42
N ARG A 121 -2.37 -7.75 23.52
CA ARG A 121 -2.63 -9.13 23.98
C ARG A 121 -1.96 -10.14 23.06
N PHE A 122 -2.20 -10.00 21.74
CA PHE A 122 -1.58 -10.85 20.72
C PHE A 122 -0.06 -10.86 20.84
N ALA A 123 0.60 -9.68 20.81
CA ALA A 123 2.05 -9.56 20.90
C ALA A 123 2.62 -10.27 22.15
N LYS A 124 1.92 -10.17 23.30
CA LYS A 124 2.31 -10.83 24.55
C LYS A 124 2.16 -12.36 24.46
N GLU A 125 1.03 -12.85 23.97
CA GLU A 125 0.73 -14.29 23.85
C GLU A 125 1.65 -14.96 22.82
N ALA A 126 1.88 -14.32 21.68
CA ALA A 126 2.79 -14.74 20.62
C ALA A 126 4.29 -14.55 20.99
N ARG A 127 4.59 -13.87 22.11
CA ARG A 127 5.96 -13.53 22.55
C ARG A 127 6.76 -12.73 21.53
N ILE A 128 6.08 -11.88 20.74
CA ILE A 128 6.68 -11.02 19.73
C ILE A 128 7.04 -9.67 20.35
N ASN A 129 8.33 -9.30 20.28
CA ASN A 129 8.86 -8.07 20.90
C ASN A 129 9.78 -7.27 19.96
N ASN A 130 10.03 -7.76 18.75
CA ASN A 130 10.89 -7.16 17.72
C ASN A 130 10.10 -6.53 16.56
N ILE A 131 8.78 -6.47 16.67
CA ILE A 131 7.88 -5.81 15.72
C ILE A 131 7.14 -4.68 16.46
N GLN A 132 7.01 -3.53 15.82
CA GLN A 132 6.11 -2.48 16.24
C GLN A 132 4.71 -2.74 15.69
N PHE A 133 3.69 -2.70 16.56
CA PHE A 133 2.30 -2.82 16.15
C PHE A 133 1.65 -1.43 16.13
N LEU A 134 0.96 -1.14 15.03
CA LEU A 134 0.21 0.09 14.83
C LEU A 134 -1.23 -0.23 14.43
N SER A 135 -2.17 0.53 14.97
CA SER A 135 -3.59 0.28 14.77
C SER A 135 -4.26 1.36 13.94
N ASP A 136 -4.95 0.96 12.89
CA ASP A 136 -5.78 1.83 12.03
C ASP A 136 -7.27 1.81 12.46
N TYR A 137 -7.55 1.55 13.76
CA TYR A 137 -8.91 1.27 14.24
C TYR A 137 -9.85 2.47 14.19
N ARG A 138 -9.34 3.69 14.36
CA ARG A 138 -10.15 4.90 14.49
C ARG A 138 -10.85 5.24 13.18
N ASP A 139 -10.16 5.91 12.30
CA ASP A 139 -10.75 6.53 11.11
C ASP A 139 -10.45 5.77 9.82
N ALA A 140 -9.74 4.63 9.89
CA ALA A 140 -9.23 3.89 8.74
C ALA A 140 -8.38 4.78 7.82
N GLU A 141 -7.59 5.69 8.42
CA GLU A 141 -6.85 6.69 7.66
C GLU A 141 -5.77 6.04 6.81
N PHE A 142 -4.99 5.13 7.40
CA PHE A 142 -3.99 4.36 6.65
C PHE A 142 -4.62 3.57 5.51
N GLY A 143 -5.71 2.85 5.79
CA GLY A 143 -6.41 2.05 4.79
C GLY A 143 -6.92 2.88 3.62
N LYS A 144 -7.46 4.08 3.87
CA LYS A 144 -7.93 5.01 2.83
C LYS A 144 -6.78 5.61 2.03
N LEU A 145 -5.70 6.03 2.71
CA LEU A 145 -4.54 6.67 2.08
C LEU A 145 -3.64 5.70 1.32
N SER A 146 -3.73 4.41 1.60
CA SER A 146 -2.99 3.35 0.91
C SER A 146 -3.82 2.55 -0.09
N GLY A 147 -5.15 2.78 -0.14
CA GLY A 147 -6.08 2.01 -0.97
C GLY A 147 -6.24 0.57 -0.51
N LEU A 148 -6.05 0.30 0.78
CA LEU A 148 -6.16 -1.05 1.36
C LEU A 148 -7.42 -1.25 2.21
N LEU A 149 -8.26 -0.23 2.40
CA LEU A 149 -9.49 -0.39 3.15
C LEU A 149 -10.52 -1.18 2.34
N ILE A 150 -10.97 -2.30 2.87
CA ILE A 150 -12.03 -3.11 2.26
C ILE A 150 -13.39 -2.50 2.61
N GLU A 151 -14.23 -2.27 1.62
CA GLU A 151 -15.55 -1.63 1.80
C GLU A 151 -16.49 -2.53 2.62
N GLU A 152 -16.58 -3.82 2.29
CA GLU A 152 -17.59 -4.75 2.77
C GLU A 152 -17.45 -5.07 4.26
N ASN A 153 -16.23 -5.19 4.76
CA ASN A 153 -15.98 -5.61 6.15
C ASN A 153 -15.16 -4.60 6.96
N ARG A 154 -14.73 -3.49 6.34
CA ARG A 154 -13.97 -2.42 6.98
C ARG A 154 -12.61 -2.86 7.55
N LEU A 155 -12.08 -3.99 7.09
CA LEU A 155 -10.73 -4.46 7.41
C LEU A 155 -9.71 -3.93 6.38
N LEU A 156 -8.43 -4.15 6.65
CA LEU A 156 -7.37 -3.89 5.67
C LEU A 156 -7.17 -5.10 4.77
N ALA A 157 -6.93 -4.86 3.49
CA ALA A 157 -6.42 -5.88 2.60
C ALA A 157 -5.03 -6.34 3.06
N ARG A 158 -4.76 -7.63 2.87
CA ARG A 158 -3.46 -8.21 3.18
C ARG A 158 -2.41 -7.73 2.20
N ALA A 159 -1.31 -7.17 2.73
CA ALA A 159 -0.23 -6.63 1.91
C ALA A 159 1.10 -6.66 2.65
N VAL A 160 2.18 -6.49 1.90
CA VAL A 160 3.49 -6.14 2.43
C VAL A 160 4.11 -5.03 1.58
N PHE A 161 4.62 -3.98 2.25
CA PHE A 161 5.36 -2.88 1.61
C PHE A 161 6.77 -2.84 2.16
N VAL A 162 7.74 -2.49 1.30
CA VAL A 162 9.08 -2.11 1.74
C VAL A 162 9.34 -0.68 1.32
N LEU A 163 9.66 0.15 2.30
CA LEU A 163 10.03 1.55 2.11
C LEU A 163 11.53 1.71 2.30
N ASP A 164 12.14 2.53 1.46
CA ASP A 164 13.53 2.93 1.63
C ASP A 164 13.70 3.95 2.77
N GLN A 165 14.94 4.37 3.03
CA GLN A 165 15.29 5.34 4.07
C GLN A 165 14.63 6.72 3.89
N ASN A 166 14.16 7.04 2.67
CA ASN A 166 13.43 8.26 2.35
C ASN A 166 11.92 8.11 2.51
N GLY A 167 11.42 6.91 2.85
CA GLY A 167 10.01 6.58 2.96
C GLY A 167 9.33 6.35 1.60
N ILE A 168 10.11 6.09 0.55
CA ILE A 168 9.59 5.77 -0.78
C ILE A 168 9.30 4.28 -0.84
N ILE A 169 8.12 3.89 -1.29
CA ILE A 169 7.75 2.49 -1.52
C ILE A 169 8.61 1.92 -2.64
N ARG A 170 9.40 0.90 -2.34
CA ARG A 170 10.28 0.21 -3.30
C ARG A 170 9.77 -1.19 -3.66
N TYR A 171 9.03 -1.81 -2.76
CA TYR A 171 8.33 -3.07 -2.99
C TYR A 171 6.92 -2.96 -2.45
N LEU A 172 5.97 -3.52 -3.18
CA LEU A 172 4.57 -3.54 -2.81
C LEU A 172 3.95 -4.82 -3.36
N GLU A 173 3.33 -5.59 -2.47
CA GLU A 173 2.50 -6.72 -2.82
C GLU A 173 1.17 -6.62 -2.06
N ILE A 174 0.06 -6.67 -2.80
CA ILE A 174 -1.29 -6.81 -2.26
C ILE A 174 -1.76 -8.20 -2.66
N VAL A 175 -2.16 -9.00 -1.68
CA VAL A 175 -2.54 -10.40 -1.90
C VAL A 175 -3.90 -10.47 -2.57
N ALA A 176 -3.99 -11.16 -3.71
CA ALA A 176 -5.24 -11.28 -4.46
C ALA A 176 -6.33 -12.08 -3.72
N GLU A 177 -5.96 -13.14 -2.99
CA GLU A 177 -6.88 -13.91 -2.14
C GLU A 177 -6.47 -13.72 -0.68
N LEU A 178 -7.32 -13.07 0.13
CA LEU A 178 -6.99 -12.68 1.52
C LEU A 178 -6.59 -13.85 2.42
N ALA A 179 -7.00 -15.07 2.08
CA ALA A 179 -6.60 -16.27 2.82
C ALA A 179 -5.14 -16.67 2.58
N ASN A 180 -4.50 -16.17 1.53
CA ASN A 180 -3.11 -16.48 1.20
C ASN A 180 -2.13 -15.53 1.89
N LEU A 181 -0.89 -15.99 2.07
CA LEU A 181 0.22 -15.14 2.54
C LEU A 181 0.82 -14.34 1.38
N PRO A 182 1.34 -13.14 1.65
CA PRO A 182 2.26 -12.49 0.70
C PRO A 182 3.62 -13.19 0.71
N ASP A 183 4.44 -12.93 -0.28
CA ASP A 183 5.81 -13.42 -0.35
C ASP A 183 6.71 -12.64 0.64
N MET A 184 6.62 -13.03 1.91
CA MET A 184 7.35 -12.37 3.00
C MET A 184 8.86 -12.55 2.87
N GLU A 185 9.34 -13.70 2.35
CA GLU A 185 10.76 -13.93 2.13
C GLU A 185 11.31 -12.95 1.10
N LYS A 186 10.66 -12.83 -0.04
CA LYS A 186 11.01 -11.86 -1.09
C LYS A 186 11.01 -10.43 -0.59
N ALA A 187 9.99 -10.03 0.19
CA ALA A 187 9.93 -8.69 0.77
C ALA A 187 11.11 -8.42 1.72
N MET A 188 11.46 -9.38 2.57
CA MET A 188 12.60 -9.27 3.49
C MET A 188 13.94 -9.31 2.77
N GLU A 189 14.10 -10.10 1.71
CA GLU A 189 15.29 -10.09 0.86
C GLU A 189 15.46 -8.76 0.14
N PHE A 190 14.37 -8.24 -0.39
CA PHE A 190 14.37 -6.92 -1.02
C PHE A 190 14.77 -5.82 -0.02
N ALA A 191 14.23 -5.85 1.21
CA ALA A 191 14.60 -4.90 2.25
C ALA A 191 16.10 -4.95 2.61
N ARG A 192 16.75 -6.13 2.56
CA ARG A 192 18.20 -6.27 2.80
C ARG A 192 19.05 -5.68 1.67
N SER A 193 18.49 -5.53 0.48
CA SER A 193 19.21 -4.99 -0.68
C SER A 193 19.22 -3.46 -0.73
N LEU A 194 18.46 -2.78 0.16
CA LEU A 194 18.37 -1.32 0.29
C LEU A 194 19.33 -0.77 1.34
#